data_2cf01b114efabc7acdea904a69129b4e
#
_entry.id   2cf01b114efabc7acdea904a69129b4e
#
_cell.length_a   1.000
_cell.length_b   1.000
_cell.length_c   1.000
_cell.angle_alpha   90.00
_cell.angle_beta   90.00
_cell.angle_gamma   90.00
#
_symmetry.space_group_name_H-M   'P 1'
#
loop_
_entity.id
_entity.type
_entity.pdbx_description
1 polymer ?
#
loop_
_entity_poly.entity_id
_entity_poly.type
_entity_poly.pdbx_seq_one_letter_code
_entity_poly.pdbx_strand_id
1 'polypeptide(L)'
;MADIKISALTAKSANLATTDRFAIAEVGGGSFNSKHITGSEIIDGVKLTTTRAVSSFPNTLALADANKFLKLDNGSANVTTIPPNSSVAFPTGTRIEITQSNSGQSQIVAGSGVTLRAAGGASKLSAQYAQATLLKVATDEWYLFGSITT
;
A
#
# COMPACT_ATOMS: atom_id res chain seq x y z
N MET A 1 8.64 41.75 -2.69
CA MET A 1 8.73 40.74 -1.65
C MET A 1 10.16 40.25 -1.62
N ALA A 2 10.85 40.34 -0.48
CA ALA A 2 12.26 39.92 -0.43
C ALA A 2 12.34 38.40 -0.52
N ASP A 3 13.16 37.87 -1.42
CA ASP A 3 13.45 36.44 -1.51
C ASP A 3 14.19 35.99 -0.25
N ILE A 4 13.52 35.19 0.57
CA ILE A 4 14.16 34.54 1.71
C ILE A 4 14.94 33.35 1.17
N LYS A 5 16.27 33.45 1.19
CA LYS A 5 17.13 32.31 0.83
C LYS A 5 16.88 31.16 1.82
N ILE A 6 16.80 29.93 1.31
CA ILE A 6 16.64 28.70 2.12
C ILE A 6 17.72 28.63 3.23
N SER A 7 18.92 29.15 2.98
CA SER A 7 20.03 29.25 3.94
C SER A 7 19.75 30.19 5.13
N ALA A 8 18.70 31.02 5.08
CA ALA A 8 18.31 31.94 6.15
C ALA A 8 17.19 31.38 7.05
N LEU A 9 16.69 30.16 6.77
CA LEU A 9 15.71 29.49 7.63
C LEU A 9 16.41 28.97 8.87
N THR A 10 15.89 29.37 10.05
CA THR A 10 16.36 28.82 11.32
C THR A 10 16.04 27.33 11.34
N ALA A 11 17.03 26.49 11.69
CA ALA A 11 16.83 25.07 11.80
C ALA A 11 15.70 24.78 12.82
N LYS A 12 14.70 24.04 12.41
CA LYS A 12 13.60 23.62 13.28
C LYS A 12 14.11 22.50 14.17
N SER A 13 14.17 22.76 15.49
CA SER A 13 14.61 21.77 16.49
C SER A 13 13.52 20.78 16.92
N ALA A 14 12.29 20.96 16.46
CA ALA A 14 11.15 20.10 16.77
C ALA A 14 10.81 19.17 15.59
N ASN A 15 10.14 18.06 15.89
CA ASN A 15 9.57 17.18 14.87
C ASN A 15 8.64 17.95 13.93
N LEU A 16 8.56 17.51 12.66
CA LEU A 16 7.65 18.07 11.69
C LEU A 16 6.20 17.99 12.20
N ALA A 17 5.53 19.13 12.23
CA ALA A 17 4.09 19.15 12.47
C ALA A 17 3.33 18.95 11.16
N THR A 18 2.10 18.44 11.24
CA THR A 18 1.23 18.24 10.08
C THR A 18 0.91 19.53 9.32
N THR A 19 1.04 20.67 9.98
CA THR A 19 0.81 22.01 9.41
C THR A 19 2.06 22.66 8.84
N ASP A 20 3.24 22.05 9.00
CA ASP A 20 4.47 22.60 8.40
C ASP A 20 4.38 22.57 6.88
N ARG A 21 4.78 23.66 6.26
CA ARG A 21 4.76 23.81 4.79
C ARG A 21 6.18 23.96 4.26
N PHE A 22 6.49 23.16 3.27
CA PHE A 22 7.77 23.24 2.54
C PHE A 22 7.51 23.81 1.16
N ALA A 23 8.17 24.90 0.83
CA ALA A 23 8.09 25.47 -0.50
C ALA A 23 8.89 24.61 -1.49
N ILE A 24 8.24 24.16 -2.55
CA ILE A 24 8.88 23.48 -3.68
C ILE A 24 8.80 24.43 -4.87
N ALA A 25 9.96 24.75 -5.46
CA ALA A 25 10.00 25.45 -6.73
C ALA A 25 9.85 24.44 -7.88
N GLU A 26 8.73 24.49 -8.59
CA GLU A 26 8.58 23.77 -9.86
C GLU A 26 9.12 24.68 -10.99
N VAL A 27 10.13 24.21 -11.69
CA VAL A 27 10.66 24.87 -12.91
C VAL A 27 9.86 24.34 -14.10
N GLY A 28 8.81 25.03 -14.46
CA GLY A 28 7.98 24.72 -15.62
C GLY A 28 7.67 25.96 -16.41
N GLY A 29 8.19 26.09 -17.64
CA GLY A 29 7.69 26.99 -18.67
C GLY A 29 7.59 28.47 -18.35
N GLY A 30 8.54 29.07 -17.64
CA GLY A 30 8.65 30.53 -17.50
C GLY A 30 7.75 31.19 -16.44
N SER A 31 7.02 30.41 -15.65
CA SER A 31 6.27 30.90 -14.49
C SER A 31 6.60 30.05 -13.26
N PHE A 32 7.05 30.67 -12.18
CA PHE A 32 7.30 29.99 -10.91
C PHE A 32 5.97 29.81 -10.18
N ASN A 33 5.41 28.62 -10.23
CA ASN A 33 4.30 28.24 -9.36
C ASN A 33 4.88 27.68 -8.06
N SER A 34 4.72 28.40 -6.96
CA SER A 34 5.08 27.87 -5.64
C SER A 34 4.05 26.82 -5.24
N LYS A 35 4.42 25.55 -5.33
CA LYS A 35 3.70 24.46 -4.66
C LYS A 35 4.25 24.28 -3.25
N HIS A 36 3.39 23.93 -2.33
CA HIS A 36 3.78 23.63 -0.96
C HIS A 36 3.49 22.15 -0.71
N ILE A 37 4.44 21.45 -0.13
CA ILE A 37 4.20 20.16 0.52
C ILE A 37 3.96 20.46 1.99
N THR A 38 2.88 19.94 2.55
CA THR A 38 2.61 20.03 3.98
C THR A 38 3.37 18.94 4.74
N GLY A 39 3.64 19.16 6.03
CA GLY A 39 4.19 18.13 6.90
C GLY A 39 3.32 16.87 6.91
N SER A 40 2.01 17.00 6.75
CA SER A 40 1.08 15.88 6.61
C SER A 40 1.39 15.02 5.38
N GLU A 41 1.59 15.64 4.20
CA GLU A 41 1.90 14.90 2.97
C GLU A 41 3.25 14.17 3.05
N ILE A 42 4.23 14.74 3.74
CA ILE A 42 5.52 14.07 3.99
C ILE A 42 5.34 12.90 4.96
N ILE A 43 4.62 13.11 6.06
CA ILE A 43 4.37 12.08 7.07
C ILE A 43 3.55 10.94 6.47
N ASP A 44 2.56 11.23 5.63
CA ASP A 44 1.74 10.21 4.96
C ASP A 44 2.56 9.41 3.93
N GLY A 45 3.54 10.03 3.29
CA GLY A 45 4.49 9.34 2.41
C GLY A 45 5.49 8.43 3.15
N VAL A 46 5.74 8.69 4.42
CA VAL A 46 6.63 7.91 5.31
C VAL A 46 5.83 7.01 6.26
N LYS A 47 4.51 7.17 6.32
CA LYS A 47 3.67 6.49 7.29
C LYS A 47 3.70 4.98 7.08
N LEU A 48 4.14 4.31 8.11
CA LEU A 48 4.06 2.86 8.24
C LEU A 48 2.60 2.39 8.04
N THR A 49 2.47 1.33 7.32
CA THR A 49 1.31 0.52 6.98
C THR A 49 0.03 0.82 7.79
N THR A 50 -0.91 1.53 7.20
CA THR A 50 -2.25 1.70 7.80
C THR A 50 -3.02 0.39 7.69
N THR A 51 -3.80 0.06 8.72
CA THR A 51 -4.63 -1.15 8.72
C THR A 51 -5.98 -0.88 8.05
N ARG A 52 -6.40 -1.82 7.19
CA ARG A 52 -7.77 -1.88 6.66
C ARG A 52 -8.42 -3.20 7.08
N ALA A 53 -9.55 -3.14 7.76
CA ALA A 53 -10.39 -4.30 8.00
C ALA A 53 -11.24 -4.60 6.76
N VAL A 54 -11.27 -5.87 6.36
CA VAL A 54 -12.09 -6.39 5.26
C VAL A 54 -13.04 -7.41 5.84
N SER A 55 -14.33 -7.10 5.84
CA SER A 55 -15.41 -7.97 6.35
C SER A 55 -16.44 -8.34 5.27
N SER A 56 -16.35 -7.73 4.08
CA SER A 56 -17.21 -8.04 2.94
C SER A 56 -16.45 -8.84 1.89
N PHE A 57 -17.02 -9.97 1.48
CA PHE A 57 -16.41 -10.90 0.52
C PHE A 57 -17.41 -11.37 -0.55
N PRO A 58 -16.94 -11.71 -1.77
CA PRO A 58 -15.55 -11.68 -2.20
C PRO A 58 -14.98 -10.26 -2.22
N ASN A 59 -13.71 -10.10 -1.85
CA ASN A 59 -13.01 -8.83 -1.88
C ASN A 59 -12.11 -8.77 -3.12
N THR A 60 -11.97 -7.59 -3.70
CA THR A 60 -10.98 -7.31 -4.75
C THR A 60 -10.07 -6.18 -4.25
N LEU A 61 -8.77 -6.35 -4.42
CA LEU A 61 -7.80 -5.33 -4.01
C LEU A 61 -8.00 -4.05 -4.81
N ALA A 62 -7.97 -2.92 -4.12
CA ALA A 62 -8.04 -1.57 -4.70
C ALA A 62 -6.69 -0.86 -4.58
N LEU A 63 -6.43 0.15 -5.41
CA LEU A 63 -5.18 0.92 -5.35
C LEU A 63 -4.91 1.49 -3.95
N ALA A 64 -5.96 1.82 -3.24
CA ALA A 64 -5.90 2.29 -1.85
C ALA A 64 -5.36 1.23 -0.86
N ASP A 65 -5.24 -0.04 -1.26
CA ASP A 65 -4.65 -1.11 -0.43
C ASP A 65 -3.13 -1.19 -0.54
N ALA A 66 -2.54 -0.45 -1.48
CA ALA A 66 -1.09 -0.39 -1.63
C ALA A 66 -0.41 0.00 -0.31
N ASN A 67 0.58 -0.77 0.09
CA ASN A 67 1.38 -0.55 1.30
C ASN A 67 0.55 -0.57 2.61
N LYS A 68 -0.59 -1.27 2.63
CA LYS A 68 -1.43 -1.43 3.80
C LYS A 68 -1.34 -2.83 4.40
N PHE A 69 -1.78 -2.92 5.65
CA PHE A 69 -2.06 -4.16 6.35
C PHE A 69 -3.56 -4.47 6.25
N LEU A 70 -3.90 -5.55 5.56
CA LEU A 70 -5.28 -6.02 5.40
C LEU A 70 -5.59 -7.07 6.44
N LYS A 71 -6.60 -6.78 7.25
CA LYS A 71 -7.15 -7.70 8.23
C LYS A 71 -8.40 -8.34 7.61
N LEU A 72 -8.28 -9.58 7.11
CA LEU A 72 -9.40 -10.35 6.56
C LEU A 72 -10.22 -10.95 7.70
N ASP A 73 -11.42 -10.45 7.88
CA ASP A 73 -12.27 -10.80 9.04
C ASP A 73 -13.58 -11.45 8.58
N ASN A 74 -13.56 -12.76 8.43
CA ASN A 74 -14.74 -13.56 8.10
C ASN A 74 -14.68 -14.92 8.78
N GLY A 75 -15.77 -15.30 9.44
CA GLY A 75 -15.92 -16.63 10.06
C GLY A 75 -16.11 -17.79 9.07
N SER A 76 -16.39 -17.49 7.80
CA SER A 76 -16.49 -18.46 6.71
C SER A 76 -15.34 -18.33 5.73
N ALA A 77 -15.05 -19.38 4.97
CA ALA A 77 -14.04 -19.34 3.91
C ALA A 77 -14.31 -18.15 2.95
N ASN A 78 -13.25 -17.46 2.59
CA ASN A 78 -13.35 -16.20 1.84
C ASN A 78 -12.23 -16.05 0.82
N VAL A 79 -12.47 -15.18 -0.16
CA VAL A 79 -11.55 -14.96 -1.28
C VAL A 79 -11.23 -13.48 -1.42
N THR A 80 -9.95 -13.19 -1.63
CA THR A 80 -9.45 -11.88 -2.04
C THR A 80 -8.78 -12.00 -3.40
N THR A 81 -9.25 -11.24 -4.38
CA THR A 81 -8.78 -11.26 -5.76
C THR A 81 -7.77 -10.15 -6.01
N ILE A 82 -6.66 -10.47 -6.65
CA ILE A 82 -5.69 -9.52 -7.20
C ILE A 82 -6.19 -9.10 -8.59
N PRO A 83 -6.59 -7.84 -8.81
CA PRO A 83 -7.06 -7.40 -10.12
C PRO A 83 -5.91 -7.25 -11.12
N PRO A 84 -6.17 -7.35 -12.44
CA PRO A 84 -5.18 -7.07 -13.46
C PRO A 84 -4.78 -5.59 -13.46
N ASN A 85 -3.58 -5.31 -13.93
CA ASN A 85 -3.04 -3.95 -13.98
C ASN A 85 -3.87 -3.00 -14.84
N SER A 86 -4.59 -3.52 -15.83
CA SER A 86 -5.53 -2.76 -16.65
C SER A 86 -6.73 -2.22 -15.86
N SER A 87 -7.10 -2.88 -14.76
CA SER A 87 -8.20 -2.45 -13.86
C SER A 87 -7.69 -1.65 -12.68
N VAL A 88 -6.58 -2.08 -12.06
CA VAL A 88 -5.96 -1.40 -10.92
C VAL A 88 -4.45 -1.39 -11.10
N ALA A 89 -3.89 -0.24 -11.49
CA ALA A 89 -2.48 -0.07 -11.80
C ALA A 89 -1.64 0.13 -10.52
N PHE A 90 -1.47 -0.93 -9.75
CA PHE A 90 -0.52 -0.89 -8.63
C PHE A 90 0.90 -0.62 -9.14
N PRO A 91 1.69 0.25 -8.51
CA PRO A 91 3.12 0.38 -8.81
C PRO A 91 3.88 -0.93 -8.59
N THR A 92 4.88 -1.22 -9.41
CA THR A 92 5.84 -2.30 -9.14
C THR A 92 6.57 -2.01 -7.83
N GLY A 93 6.76 -3.02 -6.99
CA GLY A 93 7.28 -2.88 -5.62
C GLY A 93 6.19 -2.69 -4.57
N THR A 94 4.91 -2.55 -4.96
CA THR A 94 3.80 -2.50 -3.99
C THR A 94 3.81 -3.74 -3.11
N ARG A 95 3.74 -3.51 -1.79
CA ARG A 95 3.57 -4.54 -0.77
C ARG A 95 2.21 -4.41 -0.13
N ILE A 96 1.55 -5.54 0.12
CA ILE A 96 0.31 -5.61 0.88
C ILE A 96 0.47 -6.73 1.88
N GLU A 97 0.43 -6.38 3.16
CA GLU A 97 0.46 -7.36 4.24
C GLU A 97 -0.96 -7.84 4.52
N ILE A 98 -1.14 -9.14 4.71
CA ILE A 98 -2.46 -9.75 4.86
C ILE A 98 -2.46 -10.64 6.09
N THR A 99 -3.52 -10.57 6.90
CA THR A 99 -3.75 -11.52 7.99
C THR A 99 -5.17 -12.07 7.94
N GLN A 100 -5.31 -13.36 8.25
CA GLN A 100 -6.60 -13.99 8.53
C GLN A 100 -6.95 -13.74 10.00
N SER A 101 -7.88 -12.83 10.29
CA SER A 101 -8.19 -12.48 11.68
C SER A 101 -9.29 -13.32 12.32
N ASN A 102 -10.03 -14.07 11.52
CA ASN A 102 -11.14 -14.92 11.98
C ASN A 102 -10.94 -16.38 11.55
N SER A 103 -11.82 -17.27 11.95
CA SER A 103 -11.73 -18.73 11.73
C SER A 103 -11.87 -19.14 10.27
N GLY A 104 -12.55 -18.33 9.43
CA GLY A 104 -12.76 -18.65 8.02
C GLY A 104 -11.46 -18.56 7.22
N GLN A 105 -11.09 -19.63 6.54
CA GLN A 105 -9.88 -19.68 5.74
C GLN A 105 -9.91 -18.65 4.61
N SER A 106 -8.90 -17.80 4.55
CA SER A 106 -8.75 -16.76 3.54
C SER A 106 -7.87 -17.24 2.40
N GLN A 107 -8.36 -17.11 1.17
CA GLN A 107 -7.63 -17.45 -0.04
C GLN A 107 -7.33 -16.18 -0.87
N ILE A 108 -6.13 -16.13 -1.43
CA ILE A 108 -5.71 -15.09 -2.37
C ILE A 108 -5.71 -15.69 -3.77
N VAL A 109 -6.41 -15.07 -4.70
CA VAL A 109 -6.53 -15.56 -6.08
C VAL A 109 -6.08 -14.49 -7.08
N ALA A 110 -5.48 -14.92 -8.15
CA ALA A 110 -5.16 -14.08 -9.30
C ALA A 110 -6.42 -13.80 -10.13
N GLY A 111 -6.66 -12.56 -10.48
CA GLY A 111 -7.63 -12.18 -11.50
C GLY A 111 -7.18 -12.61 -12.89
N SER A 112 -8.05 -12.46 -13.88
CA SER A 112 -7.73 -12.81 -15.26
C SER A 112 -6.51 -12.05 -15.76
N GLY A 113 -5.53 -12.76 -16.33
CA GLY A 113 -4.29 -12.20 -16.84
C GLY A 113 -3.22 -11.92 -15.77
N VAL A 114 -3.50 -12.17 -14.50
CA VAL A 114 -2.54 -11.98 -13.39
C VAL A 114 -1.83 -13.30 -13.10
N THR A 115 -0.53 -13.25 -12.88
CA THR A 115 0.28 -14.37 -12.40
C THR A 115 0.56 -14.20 -10.91
N LEU A 116 0.10 -15.16 -10.11
CA LEU A 116 0.44 -15.25 -8.68
C LEU A 116 1.43 -16.38 -8.47
N ARG A 117 2.61 -16.07 -7.93
CA ARG A 117 3.65 -17.04 -7.61
C ARG A 117 3.77 -17.21 -6.11
N ALA A 118 3.72 -18.47 -5.68
CA ALA A 118 3.94 -18.86 -4.29
C ALA A 118 4.63 -20.21 -4.21
N ALA A 119 5.37 -20.46 -3.16
CA ALA A 119 6.02 -21.75 -2.93
C ALA A 119 4.97 -22.86 -2.89
N GLY A 120 5.20 -23.93 -3.67
CA GLY A 120 4.28 -25.05 -3.78
C GLY A 120 2.89 -24.72 -4.35
N GLY A 121 2.70 -23.56 -4.97
CA GLY A 121 1.39 -23.12 -5.46
C GLY A 121 0.40 -22.72 -4.36
N ALA A 122 0.89 -22.51 -3.13
CA ALA A 122 0.06 -22.13 -1.99
C ALA A 122 -0.65 -20.80 -2.22
N SER A 123 -1.93 -20.73 -1.87
CA SER A 123 -2.75 -19.52 -2.07
C SER A 123 -3.65 -19.19 -0.89
N LYS A 124 -3.66 -20.02 0.15
CA LYS A 124 -4.48 -19.84 1.34
C LYS A 124 -3.64 -19.51 2.54
N LEU A 125 -4.15 -18.72 3.44
CA LEU A 125 -3.55 -18.53 4.74
C LEU A 125 -3.68 -19.84 5.56
N SER A 126 -2.61 -20.22 6.26
CA SER A 126 -2.50 -21.56 6.85
C SER A 126 -3.43 -21.77 8.07
N ALA A 127 -3.77 -20.70 8.79
CA ALA A 127 -4.60 -20.75 10.00
C ALA A 127 -5.10 -19.34 10.37
N GLN A 128 -5.96 -19.26 11.37
CA GLN A 128 -6.29 -18.00 12.02
C GLN A 128 -5.01 -17.33 12.55
N TYR A 129 -4.90 -16.01 12.37
CA TYR A 129 -3.73 -15.15 12.66
C TYR A 129 -2.49 -15.43 11.80
N ALA A 130 -2.56 -16.34 10.83
CA ALA A 130 -1.52 -16.45 9.83
C ALA A 130 -1.38 -15.14 9.05
N GLN A 131 -0.15 -14.82 8.66
CA GLN A 131 0.20 -13.63 7.90
C GLN A 131 0.89 -14.01 6.60
N ALA A 132 0.64 -13.22 5.57
CA ALA A 132 1.31 -13.32 4.28
C ALA A 132 1.55 -11.92 3.70
N THR A 133 2.52 -11.84 2.81
CA THR A 133 2.83 -10.63 2.05
C THR A 133 2.59 -10.88 0.57
N LEU A 134 1.85 -9.98 -0.06
CA LEU A 134 1.80 -9.83 -1.51
C LEU A 134 2.83 -8.79 -1.93
N LEU A 135 3.66 -9.11 -2.92
CA LEU A 135 4.64 -8.22 -3.52
C LEU A 135 4.45 -8.18 -5.03
N LYS A 136 4.19 -7.01 -5.58
CA LYS A 136 4.15 -6.81 -7.03
C LYS A 136 5.57 -6.72 -7.59
N VAL A 137 5.94 -7.64 -8.46
CA VAL A 137 7.31 -7.74 -9.02
C VAL A 137 7.39 -7.26 -10.47
N ALA A 138 6.28 -7.37 -11.22
CA ALA A 138 6.16 -6.86 -12.59
C ALA A 138 4.70 -6.51 -12.91
N THR A 139 4.44 -6.02 -14.14
CA THR A 139 3.08 -5.86 -14.65
C THR A 139 2.37 -7.21 -14.59
N ASP A 140 1.23 -7.27 -13.93
CA ASP A 140 0.42 -8.49 -13.74
C ASP A 140 1.16 -9.70 -13.12
N GLU A 141 2.29 -9.49 -12.43
CA GLU A 141 2.99 -10.55 -11.70
C GLU A 141 3.17 -10.18 -10.23
N TRP A 142 2.75 -11.12 -9.36
CA TRP A 142 2.78 -10.97 -7.92
C TRP A 142 3.38 -12.20 -7.24
N TYR A 143 4.09 -11.98 -6.15
CA TYR A 143 4.59 -13.04 -5.27
C TYR A 143 3.77 -13.04 -3.99
N LEU A 144 3.41 -14.24 -3.52
CA LEU A 144 2.78 -14.45 -2.22
C LEU A 144 3.72 -15.31 -1.37
N PHE A 145 4.06 -14.83 -0.19
CA PHE A 145 4.92 -15.54 0.75
C PHE A 145 4.52 -15.25 2.18
N GLY A 146 4.83 -16.18 3.08
CA GLY A 146 4.46 -16.10 4.50
C GLY A 146 3.90 -17.43 5.01
N SER A 147 3.00 -17.36 5.97
CA SER A 147 2.33 -18.53 6.54
C SER A 147 1.15 -18.93 5.65
N ILE A 148 1.45 -19.66 4.58
CA ILE A 148 0.50 -20.04 3.53
C ILE A 148 0.47 -21.55 3.30
N THR A 149 -0.65 -22.06 2.76
CA THR A 149 -0.89 -23.46 2.44
C THR A 149 -1.62 -23.60 1.09
N THR A 150 -1.64 -24.79 0.53
CA THR A 150 -2.40 -25.18 -0.67
C THR A 150 -3.87 -25.41 -0.40
#